data_fc1e80ca1d22de91d607c7ff39c4b6bd
#
_entry.id   fc1e80ca1d22de91d607c7ff39c4b6bd
#
_cell.length_a   1.000
_cell.length_b   1.000
_cell.length_c   1.000
_cell.angle_alpha   90.00
_cell.angle_beta   90.00
_cell.angle_gamma   90.00
#
_symmetry.space_group_name_H-M   'P 1'
#
loop_
_entity.id
_entity.type
_entity.pdbx_description
1 polymer ?
#
loop_
_entity_poly.entity_id
_entity_poly.type
_entity_poly.pdbx_seq_one_letter_code
_entity_poly.pdbx_strand_id
1 'polypeptide(L)'
;MSTPNYTHLLTFCQLFLRVARLNAIWYTERKHLKGGIIIRQIHLRETRTAVTEKVVESLFSVLPIVIIVFILCLYISPMQPDLLLTFLVGAMMLIIGMGLFSLGAEQSMTPIGNQIGTALTRTKNLPLILAVSFLLGFAITIAEPDLQVLAQTVPHISNTVLLITVGAGVGFFMSVCMLRILTGMRLRLLLIFFYAIIFLLAFFADKNFLGIAFDSGGVTTGPMTVPFILALGLGVSNVRSDKNAEADSFGLVALCSIGPVLAVLILGFFYKDNTAVADLSTASYGTTTDIGYAFLHAIPHYLKETAIAMLPIIVIFFLFQFTLLHLDSRNLGKIMIGLLYTYIGLVLFLTGVNIGFSALGAELGAALSSGKSVWWLVPLAMAIGWFIISAEPAVAVLEKQIETVSAGAIPGRVIKRSLSIAIALAMGLSMIRVLTGISLFWFLIPGYTTALILTFFVPDIYTAIAFDSGGVASGPMTATFMLQFFMGASIALGGNVLQDAFGVVALVAMMPLVSIQLVGLFYECKQKRTKETTVVYGDYDIVELWEGEHAK
;
A
#
# COMPACT_ATOMS: atom_id res chain seq x y z
N MET A 1 -4.27 -6.91 -46.47
CA MET A 1 -4.64 -6.10 -45.28
C MET A 1 -5.65 -6.91 -44.47
N SER A 2 -5.21 -7.67 -43.46
CA SER A 2 -6.08 -8.45 -42.59
C SER A 2 -6.54 -7.55 -41.43
N THR A 3 -7.83 -7.40 -41.26
CA THR A 3 -8.48 -6.69 -40.15
C THR A 3 -7.95 -7.19 -38.81
N PRO A 4 -7.57 -6.31 -37.88
CA PRO A 4 -7.11 -6.73 -36.56
C PRO A 4 -8.23 -7.47 -35.85
N ASN A 5 -7.90 -8.65 -35.33
CA ASN A 5 -8.83 -9.57 -34.70
C ASN A 5 -9.21 -9.04 -33.30
N TYR A 6 -10.20 -8.17 -33.19
CA TYR A 6 -10.71 -7.58 -31.94
C TYR A 6 -11.49 -8.58 -31.06
N THR A 7 -11.67 -9.83 -31.51
CA THR A 7 -12.37 -10.89 -30.77
C THR A 7 -11.72 -11.19 -29.43
N HIS A 8 -10.40 -11.16 -29.33
CA HIS A 8 -9.68 -11.39 -28.07
C HIS A 8 -9.90 -10.28 -27.04
N LEU A 9 -10.02 -9.02 -27.49
CA LEU A 9 -10.28 -7.87 -26.60
C LEU A 9 -11.68 -7.94 -25.99
N LEU A 10 -12.69 -8.29 -26.81
CA LEU A 10 -14.07 -8.45 -26.36
C LEU A 10 -14.22 -9.63 -25.38
N THR A 11 -13.53 -10.74 -25.61
CA THR A 11 -13.53 -11.90 -24.72
C THR A 11 -12.87 -11.56 -23.39
N PHE A 12 -11.77 -10.82 -23.42
CA PHE A 12 -11.07 -10.36 -22.21
C PHE A 12 -11.95 -9.39 -21.38
N CYS A 13 -12.58 -8.39 -22.02
CA CYS A 13 -13.49 -7.48 -21.34
C CYS A 13 -14.71 -8.21 -20.74
N GLN A 14 -15.25 -9.22 -21.43
CA GLN A 14 -16.36 -10.02 -20.90
C GLN A 14 -15.92 -10.89 -19.73
N LEU A 15 -14.73 -11.48 -19.77
CA LEU A 15 -14.17 -12.27 -18.68
C LEU A 15 -13.87 -11.37 -17.46
N PHE A 16 -13.30 -10.20 -17.71
CA PHE A 16 -13.06 -9.18 -16.69
C PHE A 16 -14.34 -8.76 -15.97
N LEU A 17 -15.39 -8.46 -16.72
CA LEU A 17 -16.71 -8.11 -16.16
C LEU A 17 -17.33 -9.28 -15.38
N ARG A 18 -17.11 -10.54 -15.81
CA ARG A 18 -17.55 -11.72 -15.06
C ARG A 18 -16.81 -11.91 -13.75
N VAL A 19 -15.48 -11.78 -13.75
CA VAL A 19 -14.65 -11.87 -12.52
C VAL A 19 -14.96 -10.72 -11.56
N ALA A 20 -15.14 -9.51 -12.08
CA ALA A 20 -15.56 -8.35 -11.28
C ALA A 20 -16.96 -8.54 -10.69
N ARG A 21 -17.92 -9.13 -11.45
CA ARG A 21 -19.25 -9.50 -10.94
C ARG A 21 -19.20 -10.59 -9.89
N LEU A 22 -18.38 -11.63 -10.06
CA LEU A 22 -18.20 -12.69 -9.07
C LEU A 22 -17.65 -12.13 -7.76
N ASN A 23 -16.67 -11.24 -7.80
CA ASN A 23 -16.17 -10.57 -6.62
C ASN A 23 -17.22 -9.66 -5.96
N ALA A 24 -18.02 -8.94 -6.75
CA ALA A 24 -19.12 -8.10 -6.26
C ALA A 24 -20.26 -8.94 -5.66
N ILE A 25 -20.63 -10.07 -6.29
CA ILE A 25 -21.68 -10.99 -5.81
C ILE A 25 -21.24 -11.64 -4.50
N TRP A 26 -19.99 -12.12 -4.41
CA TRP A 26 -19.46 -12.75 -3.20
C TRP A 26 -19.41 -11.80 -2.00
N TYR A 27 -19.14 -10.50 -2.27
CA TYR A 27 -19.15 -9.46 -1.23
C TYR A 27 -20.57 -9.02 -0.85
N THR A 28 -21.53 -9.10 -1.77
CA THR A 28 -22.95 -8.69 -1.53
C THR A 28 -23.73 -9.77 -0.80
N GLU A 29 -23.49 -11.06 -1.09
CA GLU A 29 -24.13 -12.17 -0.39
C GLU A 29 -23.78 -12.21 1.11
N ARG A 30 -22.60 -11.72 1.52
CA ARG A 30 -22.26 -11.59 2.95
C ARG A 30 -23.21 -10.67 3.74
N LYS A 31 -23.99 -9.81 3.10
CA LYS A 31 -24.91 -8.86 3.77
C LYS A 31 -26.38 -9.21 3.70
N HIS A 32 -26.82 -9.93 2.69
CA HIS A 32 -28.24 -10.28 2.55
C HIS A 32 -28.70 -11.51 3.36
N LEU A 33 -27.76 -12.27 3.92
CA LEU A 33 -28.06 -13.47 4.75
C LEU A 33 -28.33 -13.15 6.23
N LYS A 34 -28.76 -11.93 6.56
CA LYS A 34 -29.09 -11.54 7.94
C LYS A 34 -30.49 -11.94 8.42
N GLY A 35 -31.23 -12.76 7.69
CA GLY A 35 -32.53 -13.22 8.13
C GLY A 35 -32.81 -14.65 7.71
N GLY A 36 -32.52 -15.65 8.53
CA GLY A 36 -33.10 -16.99 8.42
C GLY A 36 -32.21 -18.22 8.34
N ILE A 37 -30.89 -18.09 8.10
CA ILE A 37 -29.95 -19.25 8.01
C ILE A 37 -28.78 -19.09 9.01
N ILE A 38 -28.98 -18.32 10.04
CA ILE A 38 -27.92 -17.92 11.01
C ILE A 38 -27.38 -19.10 11.82
N ILE A 39 -28.18 -20.11 12.11
CA ILE A 39 -27.81 -21.15 13.08
C ILE A 39 -26.78 -22.16 12.52
N ARG A 40 -26.78 -22.44 11.23
CA ARG A 40 -25.83 -23.42 10.65
C ARG A 40 -24.48 -22.82 10.24
N GLN A 41 -24.44 -21.50 9.93
CA GLN A 41 -23.19 -20.81 9.59
C GLN A 41 -22.41 -20.30 10.81
N ILE A 42 -23.07 -20.07 11.94
CA ILE A 42 -22.38 -19.71 13.20
C ILE A 42 -21.48 -20.85 13.66
N HIS A 43 -21.93 -22.10 13.54
CA HIS A 43 -21.12 -23.28 13.94
C HIS A 43 -19.89 -23.54 13.05
N LEU A 44 -19.94 -23.15 11.76
CA LEU A 44 -18.78 -23.25 10.85
C LEU A 44 -17.80 -22.07 11.01
N ARG A 45 -18.22 -20.98 11.64
CA ARG A 45 -17.39 -19.80 11.88
C ARG A 45 -16.58 -19.90 13.18
N GLU A 46 -17.08 -20.62 14.18
CA GLU A 46 -16.39 -20.84 15.45
C GLU A 46 -15.20 -21.81 15.35
N THR A 47 -15.08 -22.58 14.26
CA THR A 47 -14.01 -23.56 14.09
C THR A 47 -12.84 -23.07 13.24
N ARG A 48 -12.92 -21.88 12.61
CA ARG A 48 -11.78 -21.34 11.87
C ARG A 48 -10.81 -20.61 12.78
N THR A 49 -9.56 -21.06 12.78
CA THR A 49 -8.48 -20.33 13.48
C THR A 49 -8.24 -18.98 12.79
N ALA A 50 -7.77 -17.97 13.54
CA ALA A 50 -7.42 -16.64 12.98
C ALA A 50 -6.46 -16.74 11.80
N VAL A 51 -5.57 -17.72 11.80
CA VAL A 51 -4.65 -18.02 10.70
C VAL A 51 -5.40 -18.40 9.42
N THR A 52 -6.34 -19.36 9.52
CA THR A 52 -7.11 -19.79 8.34
C THR A 52 -7.98 -18.67 7.77
N GLU A 53 -8.52 -17.80 8.62
CA GLU A 53 -9.28 -16.64 8.16
C GLU A 53 -8.40 -15.68 7.35
N LYS A 54 -7.22 -15.35 7.84
CA LYS A 54 -6.27 -14.44 7.16
C LYS A 54 -5.68 -15.04 5.88
N VAL A 55 -5.37 -16.34 5.87
CA VAL A 55 -4.89 -17.02 4.66
C VAL A 55 -5.99 -17.07 3.59
N VAL A 56 -7.24 -17.32 3.97
CA VAL A 56 -8.37 -17.28 3.03
C VAL A 56 -8.62 -15.85 2.51
N GLU A 57 -8.50 -14.84 3.35
CA GLU A 57 -8.56 -13.43 2.94
C GLU A 57 -7.48 -13.12 1.90
N SER A 58 -6.23 -13.52 2.15
CA SER A 58 -5.11 -13.36 1.22
C SER A 58 -5.31 -14.14 -0.08
N LEU A 59 -5.87 -15.36 -0.02
CA LEU A 59 -6.21 -16.16 -1.21
C LEU A 59 -7.17 -15.39 -2.12
N PHE A 60 -8.28 -14.89 -1.59
CA PHE A 60 -9.26 -14.14 -2.39
C PHE A 60 -8.74 -12.80 -2.89
N SER A 61 -7.74 -12.24 -2.24
CA SER A 61 -7.09 -11.01 -2.64
C SER A 61 -6.13 -11.22 -3.83
N VAL A 62 -5.31 -12.26 -3.78
CA VAL A 62 -4.26 -12.54 -4.79
C VAL A 62 -4.81 -13.34 -5.98
N LEU A 63 -5.79 -14.20 -5.76
CA LEU A 63 -6.33 -15.11 -6.78
C LEU A 63 -6.77 -14.42 -8.10
N PRO A 64 -7.44 -13.25 -8.09
CA PRO A 64 -7.82 -12.57 -9.34
C PRO A 64 -6.60 -12.23 -10.21
N ILE A 65 -5.50 -11.77 -9.60
CA ILE A 65 -4.28 -11.43 -10.29
C ILE A 65 -3.64 -12.70 -10.87
N VAL A 66 -3.56 -13.77 -10.07
CA VAL A 66 -3.02 -15.06 -10.52
C VAL A 66 -3.82 -15.61 -11.71
N ILE A 67 -5.15 -15.54 -11.68
CA ILE A 67 -6.01 -15.97 -12.78
C ILE A 67 -5.77 -15.13 -14.05
N ILE A 68 -5.70 -13.81 -13.91
CA ILE A 68 -5.44 -12.92 -15.06
C ILE A 68 -4.10 -13.25 -15.69
N VAL A 69 -3.03 -13.32 -14.88
CA VAL A 69 -1.67 -13.62 -15.36
C VAL A 69 -1.64 -15.01 -16.00
N PHE A 70 -2.27 -16.01 -15.39
CA PHE A 70 -2.34 -17.36 -15.92
C PHE A 70 -3.03 -17.42 -17.30
N ILE A 71 -4.14 -16.70 -17.48
CA ILE A 71 -4.83 -16.61 -18.77
C ILE A 71 -3.96 -15.90 -19.81
N LEU A 72 -3.27 -14.83 -19.42
CA LEU A 72 -2.33 -14.11 -20.31
C LEU A 72 -1.22 -15.04 -20.79
N CYS A 73 -0.61 -15.81 -19.88
CA CYS A 73 0.47 -16.73 -20.20
C CYS A 73 0.02 -17.93 -21.06
N LEU A 74 -1.22 -18.39 -20.95
CA LEU A 74 -1.69 -19.54 -21.73
C LEU A 74 -2.20 -19.16 -23.13
N TYR A 75 -2.87 -18.01 -23.26
CA TYR A 75 -3.62 -17.70 -24.49
C TYR A 75 -3.06 -16.52 -25.29
N ILE A 76 -2.49 -15.52 -24.64
CA ILE A 76 -2.10 -14.27 -25.31
C ILE A 76 -0.59 -14.26 -25.58
N SER A 77 0.21 -14.63 -24.59
CA SER A 77 1.66 -14.69 -24.69
C SER A 77 2.14 -15.99 -24.03
N PRO A 78 2.16 -17.10 -24.79
CA PRO A 78 2.61 -18.39 -24.25
C PRO A 78 4.03 -18.27 -23.68
N MET A 79 4.15 -18.57 -22.39
CA MET A 79 5.40 -18.56 -21.64
C MET A 79 5.98 -19.95 -21.47
N GLN A 80 7.26 -20.02 -21.15
CA GLN A 80 7.90 -21.29 -20.84
C GLN A 80 7.25 -21.96 -19.61
N PRO A 81 7.05 -23.28 -19.63
CA PRO A 81 6.36 -23.98 -18.54
C PRO A 81 7.05 -23.89 -17.19
N ASP A 82 8.40 -23.79 -17.17
CA ASP A 82 9.19 -23.61 -15.95
C ASP A 82 8.88 -22.28 -15.25
N LEU A 83 8.78 -21.19 -16.01
CA LEU A 83 8.45 -19.88 -15.50
C LEU A 83 7.02 -19.83 -14.92
N LEU A 84 6.07 -20.48 -15.61
CA LEU A 84 4.69 -20.57 -15.14
C LEU A 84 4.57 -21.40 -13.86
N LEU A 85 5.29 -22.52 -13.77
CA LEU A 85 5.32 -23.33 -12.57
C LEU A 85 5.97 -22.59 -11.40
N THR A 86 7.07 -21.90 -11.65
CA THR A 86 7.74 -21.04 -10.67
C THR A 86 6.81 -19.97 -10.13
N PHE A 87 6.02 -19.32 -11.01
CA PHE A 87 5.01 -18.37 -10.62
C PHE A 87 3.91 -18.99 -9.74
N LEU A 88 3.40 -20.16 -10.07
CA LEU A 88 2.35 -20.83 -9.28
C LEU A 88 2.85 -21.22 -7.88
N VAL A 89 4.06 -21.75 -7.76
CA VAL A 89 4.69 -22.04 -6.47
C VAL A 89 4.90 -20.74 -5.68
N GLY A 90 5.41 -19.70 -6.33
CA GLY A 90 5.56 -18.36 -5.76
C GLY A 90 4.23 -17.78 -5.27
N ALA A 91 3.14 -17.95 -6.04
CA ALA A 91 1.80 -17.50 -5.66
C ALA A 91 1.28 -18.22 -4.39
N MET A 92 1.51 -19.52 -4.26
CA MET A 92 1.16 -20.26 -3.05
C MET A 92 1.94 -19.74 -1.83
N MET A 93 3.25 -19.54 -1.96
CA MET A 93 4.09 -18.99 -0.90
C MET A 93 3.66 -17.57 -0.53
N LEU A 94 3.35 -16.74 -1.53
CA LEU A 94 2.87 -15.38 -1.34
C LEU A 94 1.54 -15.34 -0.58
N ILE A 95 0.57 -16.18 -0.94
CA ILE A 95 -0.75 -16.23 -0.28
C ILE A 95 -0.63 -16.62 1.18
N ILE A 96 0.14 -17.68 1.47
CA ILE A 96 0.37 -18.15 2.84
C ILE A 96 1.19 -17.10 3.61
N GLY A 97 2.27 -16.59 3.01
CA GLY A 97 3.14 -15.58 3.57
C GLY A 97 2.39 -14.31 3.93
N MET A 98 1.56 -13.80 3.01
CA MET A 98 0.75 -12.60 3.22
C MET A 98 -0.29 -12.78 4.33
N GLY A 99 -0.94 -13.95 4.40
CA GLY A 99 -1.89 -14.26 5.47
C GLY A 99 -1.25 -14.29 6.85
N LEU A 100 -0.11 -14.97 7.00
CA LEU A 100 0.66 -15.03 8.24
C LEU A 100 1.21 -13.65 8.62
N PHE A 101 1.78 -12.94 7.65
CA PHE A 101 2.34 -11.61 7.83
C PHE A 101 1.29 -10.59 8.27
N SER A 102 0.13 -10.54 7.61
CA SER A 102 -0.98 -9.64 7.98
C SER A 102 -1.49 -9.91 9.40
N LEU A 103 -1.65 -11.19 9.77
CA LEU A 103 -2.02 -11.58 11.13
C LEU A 103 -0.96 -11.16 12.14
N GLY A 104 0.31 -11.41 11.81
CA GLY A 104 1.45 -11.09 12.66
C GLY A 104 1.58 -9.59 12.89
N ALA A 105 1.47 -8.78 11.85
CA ALA A 105 1.52 -7.32 11.93
C ALA A 105 0.36 -6.77 12.78
N GLU A 106 -0.85 -7.27 12.62
CA GLU A 106 -2.01 -6.88 13.45
C GLU A 106 -1.81 -7.24 14.92
N GLN A 107 -1.21 -8.40 15.23
CA GLN A 107 -1.00 -8.88 16.60
C GLN A 107 0.26 -8.32 17.27
N SER A 108 1.24 -7.82 16.52
CA SER A 108 2.49 -7.29 17.07
C SER A 108 2.66 -5.80 16.83
N MET A 109 2.70 -5.34 15.58
CA MET A 109 3.03 -3.95 15.25
C MET A 109 2.01 -2.95 15.77
N THR A 110 0.72 -3.24 15.65
CA THR A 110 -0.35 -2.36 16.16
C THR A 110 -0.32 -2.21 17.69
N PRO A 111 -0.26 -3.29 18.51
CA PRO A 111 -0.10 -3.14 19.96
C PRO A 111 1.21 -2.46 20.36
N ILE A 112 2.33 -2.79 19.72
CA ILE A 112 3.63 -2.18 19.99
C ILE A 112 3.55 -0.67 19.77
N GLY A 113 3.05 -0.24 18.59
CA GLY A 113 2.92 1.18 18.24
C GLY A 113 2.05 1.94 19.23
N ASN A 114 0.86 1.44 19.53
CA ASN A 114 -0.09 2.10 20.45
C ASN A 114 0.48 2.23 21.87
N GLN A 115 1.09 1.17 22.41
CA GLN A 115 1.63 1.17 23.76
C GLN A 115 2.86 2.05 23.90
N ILE A 116 3.78 2.02 22.91
CA ILE A 116 4.94 2.90 22.89
C ILE A 116 4.49 4.35 22.76
N GLY A 117 3.55 4.66 21.85
CA GLY A 117 3.00 6.01 21.68
C GLY A 117 2.42 6.57 22.97
N THR A 118 1.60 5.78 23.65
CA THR A 118 1.01 6.16 24.94
C THR A 118 2.05 6.36 26.03
N ALA A 119 3.01 5.41 26.17
CA ALA A 119 4.06 5.49 27.18
C ALA A 119 4.98 6.69 26.95
N LEU A 120 5.34 6.93 25.70
CA LEU A 120 6.25 7.99 25.30
C LEU A 120 5.66 9.38 25.59
N THR A 121 4.37 9.58 25.30
CA THR A 121 3.67 10.84 25.55
C THR A 121 3.56 11.13 27.05
N ARG A 122 3.40 10.10 27.88
CA ARG A 122 3.35 10.24 29.34
C ARG A 122 4.65 10.77 29.96
N THR A 123 5.79 10.58 29.28
CA THR A 123 7.10 11.10 29.76
C THR A 123 7.16 12.63 29.80
N LYS A 124 6.36 13.30 28.99
CA LYS A 124 6.34 14.77 28.83
C LYS A 124 7.71 15.37 28.44
N ASN A 125 8.63 14.57 27.95
CA ASN A 125 9.97 14.96 27.56
C ASN A 125 10.06 15.06 26.04
N LEU A 126 9.92 16.27 25.49
CA LEU A 126 9.89 16.50 24.04
C LEU A 126 11.15 15.97 23.31
N PRO A 127 12.39 16.28 23.76
CA PRO A 127 13.60 15.73 23.12
C PRO A 127 13.59 14.19 23.06
N LEU A 128 13.17 13.53 24.14
CA LEU A 128 13.07 12.07 24.19
C LEU A 128 12.03 11.55 23.20
N ILE A 129 10.86 12.21 23.13
CA ILE A 129 9.79 11.83 22.20
C ILE A 129 10.30 11.91 20.76
N LEU A 130 10.98 12.99 20.39
CA LEU A 130 11.50 13.18 19.04
C LEU A 130 12.60 12.18 18.69
N ALA A 131 13.56 11.96 19.60
CA ALA A 131 14.67 11.02 19.38
C ALA A 131 14.17 9.57 19.23
N VAL A 132 13.24 9.15 20.10
CA VAL A 132 12.66 7.81 20.03
C VAL A 132 11.81 7.65 18.78
N SER A 133 11.02 8.65 18.39
CA SER A 133 10.22 8.61 17.17
C SER A 133 11.10 8.51 15.93
N PHE A 134 12.24 9.19 15.90
CA PHE A 134 13.25 9.03 14.85
C PHE A 134 13.74 7.57 14.77
N LEU A 135 14.16 7.00 15.90
CA LEU A 135 14.66 5.63 15.95
C LEU A 135 13.60 4.60 15.55
N LEU A 136 12.35 4.80 15.98
CA LEU A 136 11.23 3.93 15.61
C LEU A 136 10.91 4.03 14.12
N GLY A 137 10.82 5.24 13.57
CA GLY A 137 10.59 5.44 12.13
C GLY A 137 11.70 4.85 11.28
N PHE A 138 12.95 5.04 11.68
CA PHE A 138 14.12 4.43 11.05
C PHE A 138 14.06 2.90 11.08
N ALA A 139 13.84 2.32 12.25
CA ALA A 139 13.84 0.87 12.45
C ALA A 139 12.71 0.17 11.69
N ILE A 140 11.48 0.70 11.75
CA ILE A 140 10.33 0.08 11.07
C ILE A 140 10.47 0.16 9.54
N THR A 141 11.06 1.23 9.03
CA THR A 141 11.26 1.43 7.59
C THR A 141 12.30 0.48 7.03
N ILE A 142 13.41 0.26 7.73
CA ILE A 142 14.41 -0.74 7.29
C ILE A 142 13.82 -2.15 7.28
N ALA A 143 12.88 -2.44 8.18
CA ALA A 143 12.18 -3.72 8.24
C ALA A 143 11.11 -3.88 7.14
N GLU A 144 10.78 -2.83 6.38
CA GLU A 144 9.74 -2.89 5.35
C GLU A 144 10.19 -3.72 4.13
N PRO A 145 9.48 -4.81 3.79
CA PRO A 145 9.88 -5.71 2.71
C PRO A 145 9.87 -5.05 1.34
N ASP A 146 8.92 -4.16 1.11
CA ASP A 146 8.76 -3.48 -0.18
C ASP A 146 9.95 -2.57 -0.48
N LEU A 147 10.50 -1.93 0.55
CA LEU A 147 11.71 -1.12 0.44
C LEU A 147 12.94 -1.99 0.12
N GLN A 148 13.01 -3.20 0.69
CA GLN A 148 14.10 -4.12 0.38
C GLN A 148 14.06 -4.57 -1.08
N VAL A 149 12.87 -4.88 -1.61
CA VAL A 149 12.68 -5.21 -3.04
C VAL A 149 13.06 -4.02 -3.93
N LEU A 150 12.60 -2.81 -3.59
CA LEU A 150 13.00 -1.62 -4.35
C LEU A 150 14.52 -1.43 -4.35
N ALA A 151 15.17 -1.58 -3.20
CA ALA A 151 16.62 -1.43 -3.08
C ALA A 151 17.40 -2.43 -3.94
N GLN A 152 16.90 -3.66 -4.06
CA GLN A 152 17.49 -4.69 -4.93
C GLN A 152 17.27 -4.41 -6.42
N THR A 153 16.21 -3.68 -6.74
CA THR A 153 15.84 -3.36 -8.14
C THR A 153 16.58 -2.14 -8.68
N VAL A 154 17.03 -1.23 -7.79
CA VAL A 154 17.73 0.00 -8.20
C VAL A 154 19.20 -0.29 -8.51
N PRO A 155 19.64 -0.13 -9.75
CA PRO A 155 21.06 -0.32 -10.10
C PRO A 155 21.93 0.82 -9.53
N HIS A 156 23.22 0.56 -9.30
CA HIS A 156 24.29 1.51 -8.91
C HIS A 156 24.23 2.13 -7.51
N ILE A 157 23.16 1.98 -6.76
CA ILE A 157 23.13 2.37 -5.37
C ILE A 157 23.26 1.12 -4.52
N SER A 158 24.21 1.09 -3.59
CA SER A 158 24.27 0.00 -2.61
C SER A 158 22.92 -0.09 -1.86
N ASN A 159 22.36 -1.29 -1.79
CA ASN A 159 21.10 -1.54 -1.06
C ASN A 159 21.14 -0.94 0.35
N THR A 160 22.27 -1.10 1.05
CA THR A 160 22.45 -0.56 2.40
C THR A 160 22.38 0.97 2.43
N VAL A 161 22.99 1.66 1.45
CA VAL A 161 22.94 3.12 1.37
C VAL A 161 21.52 3.60 1.13
N LEU A 162 20.80 2.98 0.21
CA LEU A 162 19.40 3.34 -0.06
C LEU A 162 18.52 3.09 1.17
N LEU A 163 18.62 1.94 1.81
CA LEU A 163 17.86 1.59 3.01
C LEU A 163 18.11 2.56 4.17
N ILE A 164 19.38 2.91 4.44
CA ILE A 164 19.75 3.85 5.51
C ILE A 164 19.23 5.26 5.18
N THR A 165 19.39 5.71 3.94
CA THR A 165 18.95 7.05 3.52
C THR A 165 17.44 7.19 3.64
N VAL A 166 16.70 6.24 3.13
CA VAL A 166 15.23 6.19 3.18
C VAL A 166 14.76 6.08 4.63
N GLY A 167 15.34 5.16 5.41
CA GLY A 167 15.02 5.00 6.82
C GLY A 167 15.27 6.27 7.63
N ALA A 168 16.38 6.98 7.38
CA ALA A 168 16.67 8.26 8.03
C ALA A 168 15.64 9.34 7.64
N GLY A 169 15.19 9.36 6.38
CA GLY A 169 14.11 10.23 5.91
C GLY A 169 12.81 10.00 6.67
N VAL A 170 12.37 8.74 6.77
CA VAL A 170 11.14 8.39 7.54
C VAL A 170 11.33 8.70 9.02
N GLY A 171 12.47 8.36 9.61
CA GLY A 171 12.77 8.66 11.02
C GLY A 171 12.65 10.15 11.33
N PHE A 172 13.21 11.01 10.48
CA PHE A 172 13.11 12.45 10.63
C PHE A 172 11.65 12.93 10.55
N PHE A 173 10.89 12.47 9.55
CA PHE A 173 9.50 12.86 9.40
C PHE A 173 8.59 12.25 10.46
N MET A 174 8.92 11.09 11.02
CA MET A 174 8.24 10.56 12.19
C MET A 174 8.39 11.51 13.39
N SER A 175 9.57 12.10 13.59
CA SER A 175 9.77 13.13 14.62
C SER A 175 8.94 14.39 14.33
N VAL A 176 8.87 14.81 13.07
CA VAL A 176 7.99 15.93 12.64
C VAL A 176 6.52 15.62 12.89
N CYS A 177 6.08 14.38 12.65
CA CYS A 177 4.74 13.91 12.95
C CYS A 177 4.40 14.05 14.44
N MET A 178 5.30 13.59 15.30
CA MET A 178 5.11 13.71 16.75
C MET A 178 5.08 15.16 17.19
N LEU A 179 5.97 16.00 16.66
CA LEU A 179 5.96 17.44 16.92
C LEU A 179 4.64 18.07 16.47
N ARG A 180 4.12 17.70 15.28
CA ARG A 180 2.82 18.16 14.78
C ARG A 180 1.69 17.82 15.74
N ILE A 181 1.58 16.55 16.17
CA ILE A 181 0.52 16.12 17.09
C ILE A 181 0.61 16.90 18.41
N LEU A 182 1.80 17.05 18.98
CA LEU A 182 2.00 17.72 20.27
C LEU A 182 1.76 19.23 20.21
N THR A 183 2.04 19.88 19.08
CA THR A 183 1.90 21.34 18.90
C THR A 183 0.57 21.75 18.25
N GLY A 184 -0.21 20.79 17.71
CA GLY A 184 -1.45 21.07 17.00
C GLY A 184 -1.26 21.78 15.65
N MET A 185 -0.10 21.64 15.00
CA MET A 185 0.15 22.25 13.68
C MET A 185 -0.78 21.67 12.62
N ARG A 186 -1.29 22.54 11.75
CA ARG A 186 -2.18 22.13 10.66
C ARG A 186 -1.43 21.33 9.61
N LEU A 187 -1.92 20.12 9.31
CA LEU A 187 -1.33 19.21 8.31
C LEU A 187 -1.15 19.89 6.95
N ARG A 188 -2.16 20.61 6.49
CA ARG A 188 -2.17 21.32 5.20
C ARG A 188 -0.94 22.20 4.99
N LEU A 189 -0.56 22.99 6.01
CA LEU A 189 0.60 23.88 5.91
C LEU A 189 1.91 23.10 5.75
N LEU A 190 2.06 22.00 6.49
CA LEU A 190 3.22 21.13 6.40
C LEU A 190 3.30 20.46 5.02
N LEU A 191 2.17 19.96 4.51
CA LEU A 191 2.12 19.35 3.18
C LEU A 191 2.54 20.35 2.09
N ILE A 192 1.95 21.55 2.07
CA ILE A 192 2.29 22.58 1.09
C ILE A 192 3.77 22.94 1.17
N PHE A 193 4.29 23.16 2.37
CA PHE A 193 5.68 23.52 2.60
C PHE A 193 6.64 22.44 2.09
N PHE A 194 6.43 21.19 2.49
CA PHE A 194 7.36 20.11 2.12
C PHE A 194 7.23 19.70 0.64
N TYR A 195 6.02 19.69 0.07
CA TYR A 195 5.87 19.43 -1.37
C TYR A 195 6.48 20.56 -2.21
N ALA A 196 6.41 21.82 -1.78
CA ALA A 196 7.14 22.91 -2.44
C ALA A 196 8.66 22.67 -2.45
N ILE A 197 9.22 22.20 -1.34
CA ILE A 197 10.65 21.81 -1.27
C ILE A 197 10.95 20.63 -2.18
N ILE A 198 10.09 19.58 -2.16
CA ILE A 198 10.25 18.41 -3.04
C ILE A 198 10.32 18.83 -4.50
N PHE A 199 9.35 19.62 -4.99
CA PHE A 199 9.33 20.03 -6.39
C PHE A 199 10.48 20.98 -6.74
N LEU A 200 10.89 21.82 -5.80
CA LEU A 200 12.09 22.66 -5.99
C LEU A 200 13.34 21.79 -6.16
N LEU A 201 13.56 20.81 -5.30
CA LEU A 201 14.71 19.90 -5.40
C LEU A 201 14.60 19.00 -6.64
N ALA A 202 13.41 18.49 -6.93
CA ALA A 202 13.15 17.62 -8.07
C ALA A 202 13.46 18.34 -9.40
N PHE A 203 13.28 19.65 -9.49
CA PHE A 203 13.62 20.44 -10.68
C PHE A 203 15.12 20.43 -11.00
N PHE A 204 15.96 20.32 -9.96
CA PHE A 204 17.44 20.27 -10.10
C PHE A 204 17.99 18.83 -10.09
N ALA A 205 17.18 17.83 -9.75
CA ALA A 205 17.58 16.43 -9.65
C ALA A 205 17.79 15.80 -11.03
N ASP A 206 18.64 14.76 -11.09
CA ASP A 206 18.77 13.95 -12.30
C ASP A 206 17.45 13.22 -12.60
N LYS A 207 17.09 13.16 -13.88
CA LYS A 207 15.83 12.52 -14.35
C LYS A 207 15.75 11.04 -13.99
N ASN A 208 16.88 10.34 -13.92
CA ASN A 208 16.94 8.92 -13.55
C ASN A 208 16.59 8.70 -12.07
N PHE A 209 16.96 9.65 -11.20
CA PHE A 209 16.68 9.59 -9.77
C PHE A 209 15.24 10.02 -9.41
N LEU A 210 14.59 10.77 -10.28
CA LEU A 210 13.25 11.28 -10.01
C LEU A 210 12.24 10.17 -9.76
N GLY A 211 12.21 9.16 -10.65
CA GLY A 211 11.33 8.00 -10.50
C GLY A 211 11.59 7.24 -9.20
N ILE A 212 12.86 6.94 -8.94
CA ILE A 212 13.30 6.23 -7.73
C ILE A 212 12.93 7.01 -6.46
N ALA A 213 13.16 8.32 -6.44
CA ALA A 213 12.87 9.16 -5.29
C ALA A 213 11.36 9.17 -4.95
N PHE A 214 10.51 9.40 -5.93
CA PHE A 214 9.07 9.41 -5.69
C PHE A 214 8.51 8.00 -5.40
N ASP A 215 9.03 6.95 -6.04
CA ASP A 215 8.67 5.56 -5.73
C ASP A 215 9.06 5.18 -4.30
N SER A 216 10.21 5.64 -3.81
CA SER A 216 10.63 5.37 -2.44
C SER A 216 9.65 5.90 -1.40
N GLY A 217 8.99 7.04 -1.68
CA GLY A 217 7.94 7.60 -0.82
C GLY A 217 6.71 6.69 -0.68
N GLY A 218 6.32 6.00 -1.76
CA GLY A 218 5.23 5.05 -1.74
C GLY A 218 5.62 3.71 -1.09
N VAL A 219 6.77 3.18 -1.46
CA VAL A 219 7.24 1.85 -1.02
C VAL A 219 7.51 1.77 0.49
N THR A 220 7.86 2.86 1.14
CA THR A 220 8.15 2.88 2.59
C THR A 220 6.93 2.77 3.48
N THR A 221 5.75 2.91 2.93
CA THR A 221 4.49 2.87 3.67
C THR A 221 3.71 1.59 3.34
N GLY A 222 4.33 0.46 3.60
CA GLY A 222 3.80 -0.87 3.35
C GLY A 222 3.11 -1.50 4.56
N PRO A 223 2.88 -2.82 4.49
CA PRO A 223 2.03 -3.55 5.43
C PRO A 223 2.59 -3.68 6.86
N MET A 224 3.87 -3.39 7.13
CA MET A 224 4.41 -3.27 8.49
C MET A 224 4.34 -1.84 9.02
N THR A 225 4.78 -0.91 8.19
CA THR A 225 4.98 0.49 8.59
C THR A 225 3.65 1.18 8.86
N VAL A 226 2.63 0.98 8.01
CA VAL A 226 1.33 1.65 8.14
C VAL A 226 0.61 1.30 9.45
N PRO A 227 0.37 0.02 9.82
CA PRO A 227 -0.30 -0.32 11.06
C PRO A 227 0.43 0.21 12.29
N PHE A 228 1.77 0.21 12.25
CA PHE A 228 2.59 0.72 13.33
C PHE A 228 2.49 2.24 13.48
N ILE A 229 2.67 3.01 12.40
CA ILE A 229 2.61 4.47 12.41
C ILE A 229 1.23 4.95 12.87
N LEU A 230 0.16 4.38 12.33
CA LEU A 230 -1.20 4.75 12.70
C LEU A 230 -1.50 4.40 14.16
N ALA A 231 -1.05 3.25 14.65
CA ALA A 231 -1.20 2.87 16.05
C ALA A 231 -0.37 3.76 16.98
N LEU A 232 0.85 4.14 16.59
CA LEU A 232 1.68 5.08 17.33
C LEU A 232 1.00 6.44 17.43
N GLY A 233 0.44 6.95 16.34
CA GLY A 233 -0.32 8.19 16.29
C GLY A 233 -1.55 8.18 17.20
N LEU A 234 -2.33 7.10 17.15
CA LEU A 234 -3.46 6.88 18.06
C LEU A 234 -3.00 6.83 19.53
N GLY A 235 -1.89 6.13 19.82
CA GLY A 235 -1.33 6.06 21.16
C GLY A 235 -0.92 7.42 21.71
N VAL A 236 -0.37 8.28 20.86
CA VAL A 236 0.00 9.67 21.23
C VAL A 236 -1.24 10.55 21.36
N SER A 237 -2.18 10.47 20.44
CA SER A 237 -3.39 11.31 20.43
C SER A 237 -4.35 10.99 21.59
N ASN A 238 -4.44 9.72 22.00
CA ASN A 238 -5.29 9.27 23.12
C ASN A 238 -4.92 9.91 24.47
N VAL A 239 -3.72 10.44 24.62
CA VAL A 239 -3.29 11.16 25.84
C VAL A 239 -3.77 12.61 25.81
N ARG A 240 -4.13 13.15 24.65
CA ARG A 240 -4.72 14.47 24.48
C ARG A 240 -6.25 14.40 24.71
N SER A 241 -6.80 15.38 25.43
CA SER A 241 -8.24 15.45 25.76
C SER A 241 -9.01 16.42 24.87
N ASP A 242 -8.41 16.91 23.78
CA ASP A 242 -9.05 17.88 22.88
C ASP A 242 -9.86 17.18 21.77
N LYS A 243 -10.88 17.91 21.28
CA LYS A 243 -11.84 17.39 20.28
C LYS A 243 -11.20 16.98 18.93
N ASN A 244 -10.00 17.45 18.65
CA ASN A 244 -9.29 17.19 17.39
C ASN A 244 -8.26 16.06 17.51
N ALA A 245 -8.07 15.49 18.70
CA ALA A 245 -7.03 14.48 18.95
C ALA A 245 -7.14 13.27 18.00
N GLU A 246 -8.34 12.76 17.75
CA GLU A 246 -8.58 11.64 16.85
C GLU A 246 -8.29 12.01 15.37
N ALA A 247 -8.69 13.20 14.94
CA ALA A 247 -8.43 13.70 13.60
C ALA A 247 -6.93 13.93 13.36
N ASP A 248 -6.20 14.37 14.38
CA ASP A 248 -4.75 14.60 14.33
C ASP A 248 -3.93 13.29 14.28
N SER A 249 -4.53 12.14 14.59
CA SER A 249 -3.89 10.83 14.42
C SER A 249 -3.73 10.42 12.95
N PHE A 250 -4.45 11.05 12.03
CA PHE A 250 -4.26 10.89 10.59
C PHE A 250 -3.26 11.90 10.01
N GLY A 251 -2.76 11.62 8.82
CA GLY A 251 -1.75 12.41 8.12
C GLY A 251 -0.31 12.10 8.53
N LEU A 252 -0.11 11.05 9.33
CA LEU A 252 1.21 10.60 9.75
C LEU A 252 1.91 9.83 8.65
N VAL A 253 1.21 8.91 8.00
CA VAL A 253 1.71 8.13 6.87
C VAL A 253 2.08 9.08 5.73
N ALA A 254 1.24 10.09 5.48
CA ALA A 254 1.48 11.14 4.49
C ALA A 254 2.80 11.88 4.71
N LEU A 255 3.05 12.34 5.93
CA LEU A 255 4.30 13.04 6.25
C LEU A 255 5.51 12.09 6.20
N CYS A 256 5.35 10.86 6.69
CA CYS A 256 6.41 9.85 6.62
C CYS A 256 6.78 9.48 5.17
N SER A 257 5.85 9.54 4.21
CA SER A 257 6.13 9.31 2.78
C SER A 257 6.96 10.43 2.15
N ILE A 258 6.88 11.66 2.67
CA ILE A 258 7.67 12.80 2.20
C ILE A 258 9.17 12.61 2.49
N GLY A 259 9.50 12.01 3.63
CA GLY A 259 10.87 11.79 4.08
C GLY A 259 11.75 11.05 3.07
N PRO A 260 11.36 9.86 2.64
CA PRO A 260 12.05 9.11 1.60
C PRO A 260 12.25 9.87 0.31
N VAL A 261 11.21 10.56 -0.17
CA VAL A 261 11.30 11.35 -1.40
C VAL A 261 12.41 12.40 -1.28
N LEU A 262 12.40 13.18 -0.20
CA LEU A 262 13.43 14.20 0.05
C LEU A 262 14.82 13.57 0.21
N ALA A 263 14.93 12.51 1.00
CA ALA A 263 16.19 11.85 1.27
C ALA A 263 16.84 11.28 0.00
N VAL A 264 16.05 10.63 -0.86
CA VAL A 264 16.54 10.05 -2.12
C VAL A 264 16.81 11.14 -3.18
N LEU A 265 16.02 12.22 -3.23
CA LEU A 265 16.36 13.37 -4.08
C LEU A 265 17.71 13.98 -3.68
N ILE A 266 17.97 14.15 -2.37
CA ILE A 266 19.25 14.64 -1.87
C ILE A 266 20.38 13.65 -2.21
N LEU A 267 20.14 12.33 -2.03
CA LEU A 267 21.10 11.29 -2.39
C LEU A 267 21.49 11.37 -3.88
N GLY A 268 20.52 11.64 -4.77
CA GLY A 268 20.73 11.78 -6.20
C GLY A 268 21.72 12.89 -6.61
N PHE A 269 21.95 13.91 -5.77
CA PHE A 269 22.97 14.91 -6.03
C PHE A 269 24.40 14.39 -5.82
N PHE A 270 24.57 13.33 -5.04
CA PHE A 270 25.88 12.72 -4.75
C PHE A 270 26.22 11.56 -5.69
N TYR A 271 25.21 10.93 -6.28
CA TYR A 271 25.38 9.82 -7.22
C TYR A 271 25.16 10.30 -8.65
N LYS A 272 26.25 10.35 -9.45
CA LYS A 272 26.24 10.85 -10.83
C LYS A 272 26.43 9.79 -11.91
N ASP A 273 26.59 8.53 -11.56
CA ASP A 273 26.86 7.45 -12.55
C ASP A 273 25.57 6.95 -13.19
N ASN A 274 25.41 7.25 -14.48
CA ASN A 274 24.17 7.10 -15.25
C ASN A 274 24.18 5.91 -16.25
N THR A 275 25.11 4.99 -16.15
CA THR A 275 25.34 3.98 -17.21
C THR A 275 24.82 2.57 -16.91
N ALA A 276 24.10 2.36 -15.82
CA ALA A 276 23.63 1.02 -15.53
C ALA A 276 22.35 0.64 -16.29
N VAL A 277 22.46 -0.49 -16.86
CA VAL A 277 21.32 -1.25 -17.37
C VAL A 277 20.80 -2.12 -16.22
N ALA A 278 19.52 -2.03 -15.93
CA ALA A 278 18.89 -2.96 -15.00
C ALA A 278 19.01 -4.37 -15.58
N ASP A 279 19.69 -5.27 -14.85
CA ASP A 279 19.83 -6.66 -15.27
C ASP A 279 18.55 -7.41 -14.86
N LEU A 280 17.66 -7.63 -15.81
CA LEU A 280 16.46 -8.45 -15.67
C LEU A 280 16.70 -9.87 -16.13
N SER A 281 17.89 -10.42 -15.91
CA SER A 281 18.16 -11.82 -16.27
C SER A 281 17.20 -12.74 -15.52
N THR A 282 16.30 -13.36 -16.26
CA THR A 282 15.40 -14.40 -15.74
C THR A 282 16.14 -15.73 -15.69
N ALA A 283 16.17 -16.35 -14.52
CA ALA A 283 16.71 -17.71 -14.40
C ALA A 283 15.78 -18.67 -15.14
N SER A 284 16.32 -19.43 -16.10
CA SER A 284 15.59 -20.54 -16.72
C SER A 284 15.93 -21.84 -16.00
N TYR A 285 14.91 -22.66 -15.73
CA TYR A 285 15.04 -23.91 -14.99
C TYR A 285 14.81 -25.08 -15.93
N GLY A 286 15.77 -26.01 -15.98
CA GLY A 286 15.68 -27.17 -16.87
C GLY A 286 14.69 -28.23 -16.40
N THR A 287 14.49 -28.36 -15.08
CA THR A 287 13.62 -29.36 -14.46
C THR A 287 12.80 -28.80 -13.32
N THR A 288 11.71 -29.49 -12.97
CA THR A 288 10.89 -29.16 -11.78
C THR A 288 11.68 -29.26 -10.47
N THR A 289 12.71 -30.12 -10.46
CA THR A 289 13.61 -30.27 -9.32
C THR A 289 14.47 -29.01 -9.12
N ASP A 290 14.94 -28.40 -10.22
CA ASP A 290 15.73 -27.17 -10.17
C ASP A 290 14.91 -26.00 -9.60
N ILE A 291 13.62 -25.93 -9.96
CA ILE A 291 12.68 -24.96 -9.36
C ILE A 291 12.58 -25.18 -7.85
N GLY A 292 12.38 -26.45 -7.42
CA GLY A 292 12.32 -26.78 -5.99
C GLY A 292 13.61 -26.37 -5.25
N TYR A 293 14.76 -26.64 -5.84
CA TYR A 293 16.06 -26.22 -5.29
C TYR A 293 16.19 -24.69 -5.24
N ALA A 294 15.75 -23.95 -6.24
CA ALA A 294 15.79 -22.49 -6.25
C ALA A 294 15.04 -21.91 -5.04
N PHE A 295 13.82 -22.37 -4.76
CA PHE A 295 13.06 -21.95 -3.58
C PHE A 295 13.74 -22.37 -2.28
N LEU A 296 14.21 -23.62 -2.16
CA LEU A 296 14.86 -24.12 -0.94
C LEU A 296 16.18 -23.38 -0.64
N HIS A 297 16.96 -23.02 -1.66
CA HIS A 297 18.20 -22.27 -1.47
C HIS A 297 17.95 -20.80 -1.16
N ALA A 298 16.84 -20.21 -1.61
CA ALA A 298 16.48 -18.83 -1.32
C ALA A 298 15.95 -18.65 0.12
N ILE A 299 15.24 -19.63 0.68
CA ILE A 299 14.69 -19.53 2.05
C ILE A 299 15.75 -19.17 3.10
N PRO A 300 16.94 -19.80 3.20
CA PRO A 300 17.97 -19.40 4.16
C PRO A 300 18.44 -17.94 3.98
N HIS A 301 18.51 -17.46 2.74
CA HIS A 301 18.86 -16.08 2.44
C HIS A 301 17.80 -15.12 3.03
N TYR A 302 16.52 -15.33 2.72
CA TYR A 302 15.44 -14.50 3.22
C TYR A 302 15.19 -14.65 4.73
N LEU A 303 15.47 -15.82 5.32
CA LEU A 303 15.49 -15.98 6.79
C LEU A 303 16.50 -15.02 7.43
N LYS A 304 17.72 -14.98 6.92
CA LYS A 304 18.77 -14.09 7.43
C LYS A 304 18.42 -12.62 7.21
N GLU A 305 17.99 -12.26 6.00
CA GLU A 305 17.64 -10.89 5.62
C GLU A 305 16.50 -10.35 6.48
N THR A 306 15.41 -11.11 6.61
CA THR A 306 14.25 -10.75 7.44
C THR A 306 14.61 -10.66 8.94
N ALA A 307 15.48 -11.56 9.44
CA ALA A 307 15.93 -11.49 10.83
C ALA A 307 16.71 -10.20 11.11
N ILE A 308 17.62 -9.81 10.20
CA ILE A 308 18.40 -8.57 10.31
C ILE A 308 17.46 -7.36 10.22
N ALA A 309 16.50 -7.37 9.31
CA ALA A 309 15.55 -6.28 9.13
C ALA A 309 14.64 -6.08 10.35
N MET A 310 14.15 -7.16 10.96
CA MET A 310 13.28 -7.08 12.15
C MET A 310 14.04 -6.80 13.46
N LEU A 311 15.34 -7.07 13.49
CA LEU A 311 16.15 -6.93 14.71
C LEU A 311 16.04 -5.54 15.37
N PRO A 312 16.14 -4.41 14.66
CA PRO A 312 16.06 -3.08 15.28
C PRO A 312 14.74 -2.85 16.03
N ILE A 313 13.60 -3.23 15.43
CA ILE A 313 12.29 -3.03 16.07
C ILE A 313 12.11 -3.95 17.28
N ILE A 314 12.61 -5.17 17.21
CA ILE A 314 12.58 -6.12 18.34
C ILE A 314 13.43 -5.59 19.50
N VAL A 315 14.63 -5.09 19.23
CA VAL A 315 15.52 -4.49 20.24
C VAL A 315 14.87 -3.27 20.90
N ILE A 316 14.30 -2.37 20.12
CA ILE A 316 13.61 -1.18 20.65
C ILE A 316 12.39 -1.61 21.47
N PHE A 317 11.59 -2.56 21.00
CA PHE A 317 10.44 -3.06 21.76
C PHE A 317 10.85 -3.62 23.12
N PHE A 318 11.89 -4.47 23.19
CA PHE A 318 12.37 -5.01 24.46
C PHE A 318 12.97 -3.92 25.36
N LEU A 319 13.67 -2.93 24.81
CA LEU A 319 14.14 -1.78 25.58
C LEU A 319 12.96 -1.08 26.26
N PHE A 320 11.87 -0.82 25.52
CA PHE A 320 10.66 -0.22 26.08
C PHE A 320 9.94 -1.15 27.05
N GLN A 321 9.91 -2.45 26.78
CA GLN A 321 9.32 -3.45 27.66
C GLN A 321 9.94 -3.43 29.06
N PHE A 322 11.28 -3.34 29.13
CA PHE A 322 11.99 -3.37 30.41
C PHE A 322 12.04 -2.00 31.11
N THR A 323 11.89 -0.89 30.38
CA THR A 323 12.02 0.46 30.95
C THR A 323 10.69 1.13 31.25
N LEU A 324 9.69 1.01 30.37
CA LEU A 324 8.47 1.81 30.42
C LEU A 324 7.16 1.01 30.36
N LEU A 325 7.10 -0.08 29.59
CA LEU A 325 5.84 -0.76 29.31
C LEU A 325 5.43 -1.75 30.39
N HIS A 326 6.35 -2.56 30.89
CA HIS A 326 6.15 -3.59 31.92
C HIS A 326 4.89 -4.43 31.68
N LEU A 327 4.73 -4.92 30.43
CA LEU A 327 3.58 -5.72 30.03
C LEU A 327 3.54 -7.04 30.78
N ASP A 328 2.34 -7.49 31.08
CA ASP A 328 2.10 -8.81 31.65
C ASP A 328 2.48 -9.93 30.65
N SER A 329 2.87 -11.08 31.19
CA SER A 329 3.37 -12.22 30.39
C SER A 329 2.39 -12.67 29.31
N ARG A 330 1.08 -12.51 29.53
CA ARG A 330 0.06 -12.90 28.56
C ARG A 330 0.03 -11.98 27.33
N ASN A 331 0.12 -10.67 27.52
CA ASN A 331 0.15 -9.70 26.44
C ASN A 331 1.50 -9.73 25.71
N LEU A 332 2.60 -9.87 26.45
CA LEU A 332 3.93 -10.07 25.88
C LEU A 332 3.95 -11.33 24.99
N GLY A 333 3.39 -12.44 25.47
CA GLY A 333 3.30 -13.69 24.71
C GLY A 333 2.53 -13.55 23.40
N LYS A 334 1.43 -12.79 23.39
CA LYS A 334 0.67 -12.52 22.15
C LYS A 334 1.49 -11.72 21.14
N ILE A 335 2.21 -10.69 21.59
CA ILE A 335 3.09 -9.88 20.74
C ILE A 335 4.22 -10.74 20.17
N MET A 336 4.84 -11.60 20.98
CA MET A 336 5.92 -12.50 20.52
C MET A 336 5.43 -13.51 19.47
N ILE A 337 4.23 -14.08 19.65
CA ILE A 337 3.60 -14.94 18.64
C ILE A 337 3.30 -14.14 17.36
N GLY A 338 2.82 -12.90 17.51
CA GLY A 338 2.62 -12.00 16.38
C GLY A 338 3.92 -11.72 15.61
N LEU A 339 5.02 -11.42 16.30
CA LEU A 339 6.34 -11.24 15.69
C LEU A 339 6.83 -12.49 14.96
N LEU A 340 6.58 -13.67 15.52
CA LEU A 340 6.92 -14.94 14.87
C LEU A 340 6.11 -15.16 13.58
N TYR A 341 4.81 -14.86 13.60
CA TYR A 341 3.97 -14.91 12.39
C TYR A 341 4.42 -13.90 11.35
N THR A 342 4.77 -12.67 11.76
CA THR A 342 5.34 -11.65 10.88
C THR A 342 6.62 -12.15 10.22
N TYR A 343 7.54 -12.73 11.02
CA TYR A 343 8.82 -13.23 10.53
C TYR A 343 8.66 -14.35 9.49
N ILE A 344 7.90 -15.41 9.83
CA ILE A 344 7.66 -16.52 8.91
C ILE A 344 6.89 -16.05 7.67
N GLY A 345 5.89 -15.22 7.87
CA GLY A 345 5.09 -14.66 6.78
C GLY A 345 5.92 -13.85 5.80
N LEU A 346 6.84 -13.01 6.29
CA LEU A 346 7.76 -12.23 5.47
C LEU A 346 8.72 -13.09 4.65
N VAL A 347 9.30 -14.12 5.26
CA VAL A 347 10.22 -15.03 4.56
C VAL A 347 9.50 -15.72 3.40
N LEU A 348 8.29 -16.24 3.63
CA LEU A 348 7.49 -16.88 2.58
C LEU A 348 7.09 -15.88 1.50
N PHE A 349 6.66 -14.68 1.91
CA PHE A 349 6.27 -13.60 1.00
C PHE A 349 7.42 -13.19 0.09
N LEU A 350 8.58 -12.81 0.66
CA LEU A 350 9.75 -12.38 -0.11
C LEU A 350 10.28 -13.49 -1.03
N THR A 351 10.31 -14.74 -0.55
CA THR A 351 10.70 -15.88 -1.39
C THR A 351 9.75 -16.04 -2.58
N GLY A 352 8.44 -16.01 -2.33
CA GLY A 352 7.42 -16.17 -3.38
C GLY A 352 7.44 -15.04 -4.40
N VAL A 353 7.61 -13.81 -3.95
CA VAL A 353 7.65 -12.61 -4.81
C VAL A 353 8.90 -12.60 -5.67
N ASN A 354 10.08 -12.70 -5.07
CA ASN A 354 11.33 -12.49 -5.81
C ASN A 354 11.61 -13.62 -6.79
N ILE A 355 11.27 -14.87 -6.47
CA ILE A 355 11.49 -16.00 -7.39
C ILE A 355 10.34 -16.16 -8.38
N GLY A 356 9.08 -16.05 -7.91
CA GLY A 356 7.92 -16.35 -8.74
C GLY A 356 7.37 -15.17 -9.51
N PHE A 357 7.08 -14.06 -8.81
CA PHE A 357 6.35 -12.93 -9.39
C PHE A 357 7.22 -11.98 -10.18
N SER A 358 8.41 -11.66 -9.68
CA SER A 358 9.30 -10.67 -10.32
C SER A 358 9.75 -11.14 -11.71
N ALA A 359 10.22 -12.40 -11.83
CA ALA A 359 10.70 -12.96 -13.07
C ALA A 359 9.59 -13.03 -14.13
N LEU A 360 8.42 -13.56 -13.76
CA LEU A 360 7.28 -13.64 -14.68
C LEU A 360 6.77 -12.24 -15.05
N GLY A 361 6.74 -11.31 -14.12
CA GLY A 361 6.32 -9.92 -14.38
C GLY A 361 7.15 -9.29 -15.48
N ALA A 362 8.48 -9.37 -15.37
CA ALA A 362 9.40 -8.81 -16.35
C ALA A 362 9.23 -9.45 -17.74
N GLU A 363 9.23 -10.79 -17.80
CA GLU A 363 9.10 -11.54 -19.06
C GLU A 363 7.74 -11.28 -19.73
N LEU A 364 6.65 -11.26 -18.94
CA LEU A 364 5.32 -10.98 -19.45
C LEU A 364 5.23 -9.55 -20.00
N GLY A 365 5.80 -8.57 -19.31
CA GLY A 365 5.89 -7.19 -19.77
C GLY A 365 6.63 -7.08 -21.11
N ALA A 366 7.78 -7.74 -21.23
CA ALA A 366 8.57 -7.77 -22.46
C ALA A 366 7.84 -8.45 -23.61
N ALA A 367 7.28 -9.64 -23.37
CA ALA A 367 6.62 -10.43 -24.40
C ALA A 367 5.36 -9.75 -24.95
N LEU A 368 4.55 -9.14 -24.07
CA LEU A 368 3.34 -8.44 -24.47
C LEU A 368 3.63 -7.12 -25.21
N SER A 369 4.77 -6.50 -24.94
CA SER A 369 5.20 -5.25 -25.61
C SER A 369 5.77 -5.48 -27.00
N SER A 370 6.17 -6.72 -27.33
CA SER A 370 6.67 -7.09 -28.65
C SER A 370 5.57 -7.31 -29.70
N GLY A 371 4.30 -7.21 -29.33
CA GLY A 371 3.14 -7.46 -30.16
C GLY A 371 2.81 -6.33 -31.15
N LYS A 372 1.92 -6.61 -32.13
CA LYS A 372 1.50 -5.64 -33.17
C LYS A 372 0.70 -4.45 -32.63
N SER A 373 0.09 -4.55 -31.46
CA SER A 373 -0.74 -3.49 -30.87
C SER A 373 -0.42 -3.35 -29.38
N VAL A 374 0.53 -2.47 -29.07
CA VAL A 374 0.99 -2.26 -27.67
C VAL A 374 -0.01 -1.48 -26.81
N TRP A 375 -0.94 -0.73 -27.43
CA TRP A 375 -1.88 0.09 -26.69
C TRP A 375 -2.91 -0.68 -25.84
N TRP A 376 -3.12 -1.97 -26.10
CA TRP A 376 -3.99 -2.79 -25.27
C TRP A 376 -3.39 -3.07 -23.86
N LEU A 377 -2.08 -2.85 -23.70
CA LEU A 377 -1.43 -2.91 -22.39
C LEU A 377 -1.98 -1.88 -21.40
N VAL A 378 -2.50 -0.75 -21.90
CA VAL A 378 -3.11 0.28 -21.05
C VAL A 378 -4.35 -0.26 -20.32
N PRO A 379 -5.40 -0.76 -21.02
CA PRO A 379 -6.56 -1.34 -20.33
C PRO A 379 -6.20 -2.59 -19.51
N LEU A 380 -5.18 -3.36 -19.91
CA LEU A 380 -4.69 -4.48 -19.12
C LEU A 380 -4.08 -4.00 -17.79
N ALA A 381 -3.20 -3.02 -17.81
CA ALA A 381 -2.60 -2.43 -16.61
C ALA A 381 -3.69 -1.83 -15.69
N MET A 382 -4.70 -1.17 -16.25
CA MET A 382 -5.85 -0.66 -15.50
C MET A 382 -6.64 -1.80 -14.83
N ALA A 383 -6.84 -2.91 -15.53
CA ALA A 383 -7.55 -4.07 -15.01
C ALA A 383 -6.78 -4.71 -13.84
N ILE A 384 -5.48 -4.92 -13.98
CA ILE A 384 -4.63 -5.45 -12.92
C ILE A 384 -4.62 -4.48 -11.72
N GLY A 385 -4.47 -3.17 -11.98
CA GLY A 385 -4.49 -2.12 -10.94
C GLY A 385 -5.77 -2.10 -10.11
N TRP A 386 -6.92 -2.36 -10.72
CA TRP A 386 -8.19 -2.50 -10.00
C TRP A 386 -8.16 -3.62 -8.96
N PHE A 387 -7.52 -4.75 -9.26
CA PHE A 387 -7.46 -5.89 -8.36
C PHE A 387 -6.35 -5.77 -7.32
N ILE A 388 -5.26 -5.06 -7.60
CA ILE A 388 -4.13 -4.87 -6.68
C ILE A 388 -4.61 -4.31 -5.34
N ILE A 389 -5.49 -3.32 -5.36
CA ILE A 389 -5.99 -2.69 -4.12
C ILE A 389 -6.78 -3.67 -3.24
N SER A 390 -7.41 -4.66 -3.86
CA SER A 390 -8.12 -5.72 -3.12
C SER A 390 -7.16 -6.70 -2.46
N ALA A 391 -5.95 -6.80 -2.97
CA ALA A 391 -4.88 -7.64 -2.47
C ALA A 391 -4.03 -6.96 -1.37
N GLU A 392 -4.23 -5.65 -1.13
CA GLU A 392 -3.39 -4.87 -0.23
C GLU A 392 -3.88 -4.96 1.24
N PRO A 393 -3.13 -5.60 2.17
CA PRO A 393 -3.56 -5.73 3.57
C PRO A 393 -3.65 -4.39 4.29
N ALA A 394 -2.76 -3.44 3.99
CA ALA A 394 -2.74 -2.13 4.61
C ALA A 394 -4.00 -1.31 4.33
N VAL A 395 -4.62 -1.51 3.15
CA VAL A 395 -5.90 -0.88 2.79
C VAL A 395 -7.04 -1.36 3.69
N ALA A 396 -7.08 -2.64 4.05
CA ALA A 396 -8.10 -3.15 4.96
C ALA A 396 -7.98 -2.55 6.38
N VAL A 397 -6.74 -2.32 6.84
CA VAL A 397 -6.48 -1.62 8.12
C VAL A 397 -6.97 -0.18 8.05
N LEU A 398 -6.63 0.53 6.99
CA LEU A 398 -7.07 1.92 6.77
C LEU A 398 -8.60 2.03 6.70
N GLU A 399 -9.28 1.15 5.94
CA GLU A 399 -10.75 1.12 5.87
C GLU A 399 -11.39 1.00 7.25
N LYS A 400 -10.90 0.06 8.08
CA LYS A 400 -11.41 -0.17 9.42
C LYS A 400 -11.18 1.03 10.35
N GLN A 401 -10.04 1.69 10.23
CA GLN A 401 -9.74 2.89 11.03
C GLN A 401 -10.62 4.06 10.62
N ILE A 402 -10.83 4.30 9.31
CA ILE A 402 -11.71 5.35 8.80
C ILE A 402 -13.15 5.13 9.28
N GLU A 403 -13.67 3.89 9.20
CA GLU A 403 -15.00 3.56 9.70
C GLU A 403 -15.12 3.83 11.20
N THR A 404 -14.08 3.51 11.98
CA THR A 404 -14.08 3.70 13.44
C THR A 404 -14.06 5.18 13.81
N VAL A 405 -13.14 5.96 13.24
CA VAL A 405 -12.97 7.39 13.57
C VAL A 405 -14.10 8.23 13.00
N SER A 406 -14.67 7.85 11.85
CA SER A 406 -15.85 8.55 11.31
C SER A 406 -17.17 8.13 11.96
N ALA A 407 -17.15 7.27 12.98
CA ALA A 407 -18.33 6.67 13.58
C ALA A 407 -19.30 6.06 12.53
N GLY A 408 -18.74 5.50 11.45
CA GLY A 408 -19.51 4.92 10.33
C GLY A 408 -20.06 5.93 9.32
N ALA A 409 -19.78 7.21 9.47
CA ALA A 409 -20.25 8.24 8.51
C ALA A 409 -19.64 8.05 7.12
N ILE A 410 -18.42 7.51 7.05
CA ILE A 410 -17.72 7.17 5.79
C ILE A 410 -17.68 5.65 5.67
N PRO A 411 -18.49 5.04 4.78
CA PRO A 411 -18.45 3.60 4.58
C PRO A 411 -17.15 3.16 3.93
N GLY A 412 -16.43 2.19 4.50
CA GLY A 412 -15.15 1.68 3.96
C GLY A 412 -15.26 1.19 2.52
N ARG A 413 -16.43 0.69 2.09
CA ARG A 413 -16.67 0.30 0.69
C ARG A 413 -16.54 1.46 -0.31
N VAL A 414 -16.91 2.67 0.08
CA VAL A 414 -16.78 3.85 -0.78
C VAL A 414 -15.32 4.18 -0.95
N ILE A 415 -14.56 4.14 0.14
CA ILE A 415 -13.11 4.33 0.14
C ILE A 415 -12.44 3.27 -0.75
N LYS A 416 -12.73 1.99 -0.53
CA LYS A 416 -12.16 0.90 -1.33
C LYS A 416 -12.43 1.05 -2.83
N ARG A 417 -13.68 1.36 -3.22
CA ARG A 417 -14.02 1.57 -4.63
C ARG A 417 -13.30 2.79 -5.23
N SER A 418 -13.22 3.89 -4.46
CA SER A 418 -12.50 5.08 -4.89
C SER A 418 -11.02 4.78 -5.11
N LEU A 419 -10.39 4.05 -4.19
CA LEU A 419 -9.01 3.59 -4.32
C LEU A 419 -8.83 2.66 -5.53
N SER A 420 -9.73 1.69 -5.76
CA SER A 420 -9.65 0.78 -6.91
C SER A 420 -9.70 1.54 -8.25
N ILE A 421 -10.57 2.55 -8.36
CA ILE A 421 -10.64 3.41 -9.55
C ILE A 421 -9.34 4.22 -9.69
N ALA A 422 -8.88 4.83 -8.62
CA ALA A 422 -7.66 5.64 -8.60
C ALA A 422 -6.44 4.84 -9.04
N ILE A 423 -6.25 3.63 -8.49
CA ILE A 423 -5.13 2.76 -8.83
C ILE A 423 -5.23 2.24 -10.26
N ALA A 424 -6.43 1.87 -10.72
CA ALA A 424 -6.64 1.51 -12.13
C ALA A 424 -6.20 2.64 -13.07
N LEU A 425 -6.59 3.88 -12.78
CA LEU A 425 -6.18 5.04 -13.56
C LEU A 425 -4.67 5.29 -13.46
N ALA A 426 -4.07 5.17 -12.26
CA ALA A 426 -2.63 5.31 -12.06
C ALA A 426 -1.83 4.31 -12.92
N MET A 427 -2.24 3.04 -12.92
CA MET A 427 -1.60 1.99 -13.71
C MET A 427 -1.75 2.23 -15.22
N GLY A 428 -2.92 2.71 -15.67
CA GLY A 428 -3.12 3.11 -17.05
C GLY A 428 -2.22 4.27 -17.47
N LEU A 429 -2.12 5.32 -16.65
CA LEU A 429 -1.23 6.46 -16.89
C LEU A 429 0.25 6.03 -16.89
N SER A 430 0.63 5.15 -15.97
CA SER A 430 1.98 4.57 -15.92
C SER A 430 2.31 3.81 -17.21
N MET A 431 1.38 3.00 -17.71
CA MET A 431 1.58 2.28 -18.97
C MET A 431 1.66 3.26 -20.17
N ILE A 432 0.80 4.28 -20.24
CA ILE A 432 0.90 5.32 -21.28
C ILE A 432 2.28 5.96 -21.25
N ARG A 433 2.81 6.24 -20.04
CA ARG A 433 4.15 6.81 -19.89
C ARG A 433 5.24 5.88 -20.44
N VAL A 434 5.20 4.59 -20.13
CA VAL A 434 6.15 3.60 -20.67
C VAL A 434 6.07 3.54 -22.20
N LEU A 435 4.86 3.57 -22.78
CA LEU A 435 4.65 3.50 -24.23
C LEU A 435 5.07 4.77 -24.97
N THR A 436 5.05 5.93 -24.32
CA THR A 436 5.27 7.24 -24.97
C THR A 436 6.57 7.91 -24.56
N GLY A 437 7.24 7.46 -23.50
CA GLY A 437 8.44 8.09 -22.94
C GLY A 437 8.19 9.49 -22.35
N ILE A 438 6.92 9.84 -22.01
CA ILE A 438 6.58 11.14 -21.40
C ILE A 438 7.22 11.24 -20.02
N SER A 439 7.86 12.38 -19.72
CA SER A 439 8.48 12.62 -18.43
C SER A 439 7.47 12.55 -17.28
N LEU A 440 7.90 11.94 -16.18
CA LEU A 440 7.12 11.77 -14.95
C LEU A 440 6.60 13.11 -14.38
N PHE A 441 7.31 14.22 -14.58
CA PHE A 441 6.88 15.55 -14.15
C PHE A 441 5.52 15.99 -14.69
N TRP A 442 5.18 15.61 -15.92
CA TRP A 442 3.89 15.96 -16.53
C TRP A 442 2.69 15.33 -15.83
N PHE A 443 2.93 14.30 -15.05
CA PHE A 443 1.90 13.64 -14.24
C PHE A 443 1.96 14.09 -12.77
N LEU A 444 3.17 14.16 -12.18
CA LEU A 444 3.34 14.49 -10.76
C LEU A 444 2.94 15.93 -10.43
N ILE A 445 3.42 16.90 -11.22
CA ILE A 445 3.13 18.32 -10.94
C ILE A 445 1.62 18.61 -10.96
N PRO A 446 0.86 18.27 -12.02
CA PRO A 446 -0.58 18.51 -12.03
C PRO A 446 -1.31 17.72 -10.94
N GLY A 447 -0.91 16.45 -10.70
CA GLY A 447 -1.56 15.58 -9.73
C GLY A 447 -1.41 16.11 -8.30
N TYR A 448 -0.18 16.36 -7.85
CA TYR A 448 0.07 16.91 -6.51
C TYR A 448 -0.47 18.34 -6.37
N THR A 449 -0.36 19.18 -7.39
CA THR A 449 -0.95 20.53 -7.38
C THR A 449 -2.46 20.45 -7.18
N THR A 450 -3.14 19.58 -7.94
CA THR A 450 -4.59 19.35 -7.77
C THR A 450 -4.90 18.83 -6.35
N ALA A 451 -4.14 17.86 -5.85
CA ALA A 451 -4.32 17.35 -4.50
C ALA A 451 -4.15 18.44 -3.44
N LEU A 452 -3.13 19.30 -3.56
CA LEU A 452 -2.89 20.41 -2.63
C LEU A 452 -3.96 21.50 -2.73
N ILE A 453 -4.45 21.83 -3.94
CA ILE A 453 -5.55 22.76 -4.12
C ILE A 453 -6.83 22.23 -3.48
N LEU A 454 -7.15 20.96 -3.65
CA LEU A 454 -8.33 20.33 -3.05
C LEU A 454 -8.34 20.43 -1.51
N THR A 455 -7.18 20.48 -0.86
CA THR A 455 -7.10 20.64 0.61
C THR A 455 -7.76 21.90 1.14
N PHE A 456 -7.97 22.92 0.30
CA PHE A 456 -8.64 24.16 0.68
C PHE A 456 -10.17 24.04 0.65
N PHE A 457 -10.70 23.05 -0.08
CA PHE A 457 -12.13 22.88 -0.30
C PHE A 457 -12.73 21.71 0.49
N VAL A 458 -11.88 20.89 1.12
CA VAL A 458 -12.28 19.66 1.79
C VAL A 458 -11.95 19.76 3.28
N PRO A 459 -12.77 19.20 4.19
CA PRO A 459 -12.45 19.13 5.63
C PRO A 459 -11.10 18.47 5.89
N ASP A 460 -10.40 18.94 6.93
CA ASP A 460 -9.03 18.50 7.25
C ASP A 460 -8.90 16.98 7.44
N ILE A 461 -9.94 16.31 7.95
CA ILE A 461 -9.96 14.85 8.12
C ILE A 461 -9.88 14.11 6.76
N TYR A 462 -10.63 14.56 5.74
CA TYR A 462 -10.55 13.95 4.41
C TYR A 462 -9.20 14.21 3.73
N THR A 463 -8.62 15.38 3.97
CA THR A 463 -7.25 15.68 3.53
C THR A 463 -6.26 14.71 4.15
N ALA A 464 -6.32 14.50 5.46
CA ALA A 464 -5.43 13.59 6.16
C ALA A 464 -5.60 12.14 5.69
N ILE A 465 -6.84 11.65 5.59
CA ILE A 465 -7.17 10.32 5.07
C ILE A 465 -6.68 10.15 3.62
N ALA A 466 -6.88 11.16 2.76
CA ALA A 466 -6.47 11.10 1.35
C ALA A 466 -4.95 10.91 1.23
N PHE A 467 -4.19 11.74 1.94
CA PHE A 467 -2.73 11.70 1.89
C PHE A 467 -2.17 10.43 2.55
N ASP A 468 -2.77 9.93 3.62
CA ASP A 468 -2.42 8.63 4.20
C ASP A 468 -2.75 7.48 3.23
N SER A 469 -3.88 7.57 2.52
CA SER A 469 -4.29 6.55 1.55
C SER A 469 -3.31 6.40 0.39
N GLY A 470 -2.63 7.47 -0.01
CA GLY A 470 -1.60 7.42 -1.04
C GLY A 470 -0.46 6.48 -0.69
N GLY A 471 0.07 6.61 0.52
CA GLY A 471 1.11 5.71 1.02
C GLY A 471 0.60 4.27 1.19
N VAL A 472 -0.62 4.09 1.70
CA VAL A 472 -1.22 2.77 1.93
C VAL A 472 -1.51 2.01 0.64
N ALA A 473 -1.84 2.71 -0.45
CA ALA A 473 -2.27 2.10 -1.70
C ALA A 473 -1.13 1.58 -2.59
N SER A 474 0.11 1.98 -2.31
CA SER A 474 1.30 1.64 -3.10
C SER A 474 2.06 0.41 -2.56
N GLY A 475 1.35 -0.62 -2.18
CA GLY A 475 1.90 -1.78 -1.46
C GLY A 475 2.63 -2.82 -2.31
N PRO A 476 2.88 -4.02 -1.70
CA PRO A 476 3.79 -5.04 -2.22
C PRO A 476 3.59 -5.44 -3.68
N MET A 477 2.35 -5.63 -4.10
CA MET A 477 2.08 -6.08 -5.48
C MET A 477 2.44 -5.03 -6.53
N THR A 478 2.35 -3.74 -6.17
CA THR A 478 2.77 -2.63 -7.03
C THR A 478 4.28 -2.57 -7.16
N ALA A 479 4.99 -2.63 -6.03
CA ALA A 479 6.45 -2.52 -5.98
C ALA A 479 7.17 -3.76 -6.54
N THR A 480 6.55 -4.93 -6.50
CA THR A 480 7.15 -6.19 -6.93
C THR A 480 6.72 -6.57 -8.35
N PHE A 481 5.48 -7.02 -8.53
CA PHE A 481 5.00 -7.52 -9.82
C PHE A 481 4.85 -6.42 -10.87
N MET A 482 4.14 -5.33 -10.54
CA MET A 482 3.84 -4.30 -11.55
C MET A 482 5.09 -3.52 -11.96
N LEU A 483 5.95 -3.15 -11.02
CA LEU A 483 7.20 -2.47 -11.37
C LEU A 483 8.04 -3.32 -12.35
N GLN A 484 8.18 -4.63 -12.09
CA GLN A 484 8.90 -5.54 -12.99
C GLN A 484 8.21 -5.68 -14.36
N PHE A 485 6.87 -5.73 -14.38
CA PHE A 485 6.09 -5.75 -15.61
C PHE A 485 6.34 -4.49 -16.47
N PHE A 486 6.38 -3.32 -15.86
CA PHE A 486 6.68 -2.06 -16.55
C PHE A 486 8.16 -2.00 -16.99
N MET A 487 9.07 -2.52 -16.19
CA MET A 487 10.50 -2.60 -16.55
C MET A 487 10.71 -3.51 -17.77
N GLY A 488 10.10 -4.69 -17.80
CA GLY A 488 10.14 -5.59 -18.95
C GLY A 488 9.55 -4.95 -20.21
N ALA A 489 8.42 -4.26 -20.08
CA ALA A 489 7.81 -3.52 -21.17
C ALA A 489 8.72 -2.39 -21.69
N SER A 490 9.35 -1.61 -20.80
CA SER A 490 10.28 -0.54 -21.18
C SER A 490 11.49 -1.06 -21.94
N ILE A 491 12.10 -2.16 -21.49
CA ILE A 491 13.23 -2.80 -22.16
C ILE A 491 12.86 -3.27 -23.57
N ALA A 492 11.72 -3.97 -23.71
CA ALA A 492 11.26 -4.49 -24.99
C ALA A 492 10.96 -3.39 -26.02
N LEU A 493 10.58 -2.22 -25.55
CA LEU A 493 10.34 -1.02 -26.36
C LEU A 493 11.61 -0.20 -26.64
N GLY A 494 12.77 -0.60 -26.06
CA GLY A 494 14.04 0.13 -26.19
C GLY A 494 14.07 1.45 -25.41
N GLY A 495 13.22 1.58 -24.38
CA GLY A 495 13.14 2.74 -23.49
C GLY A 495 14.20 2.74 -22.40
N ASN A 496 14.24 3.83 -21.62
CA ASN A 496 15.09 3.94 -20.44
C ASN A 496 14.32 3.48 -19.20
N VAL A 497 14.68 2.30 -18.67
CA VAL A 497 13.99 1.71 -17.52
C VAL A 497 13.89 2.67 -16.33
N LEU A 498 14.97 3.41 -16.01
CA LEU A 498 15.00 4.35 -14.89
C LEU A 498 14.07 5.55 -15.08
N GLN A 499 13.90 5.99 -16.34
CA GLN A 499 13.03 7.12 -16.66
C GLN A 499 11.60 6.71 -16.96
N ASP A 500 11.38 5.52 -17.54
CA ASP A 500 10.07 5.11 -18.07
C ASP A 500 9.33 4.17 -17.12
N ALA A 501 10.01 3.22 -16.47
CA ALA A 501 9.36 2.26 -15.58
C ALA A 501 9.27 2.74 -14.14
N PHE A 502 10.33 3.31 -13.57
CA PHE A 502 10.25 3.90 -12.22
C PHE A 502 9.32 5.12 -12.22
N GLY A 503 8.64 5.36 -11.13
CA GLY A 503 7.57 6.35 -10.98
C GLY A 503 6.17 5.74 -11.06
N VAL A 504 6.06 4.42 -11.24
CA VAL A 504 4.78 3.69 -11.19
C VAL A 504 4.19 3.75 -9.79
N VAL A 505 4.99 3.45 -8.77
CA VAL A 505 4.58 3.50 -7.37
C VAL A 505 4.20 4.92 -6.97
N ALA A 506 4.94 5.91 -7.47
CA ALA A 506 4.64 7.34 -7.27
C ALA A 506 3.27 7.74 -7.82
N LEU A 507 2.90 7.30 -9.03
CA LEU A 507 1.59 7.57 -9.62
C LEU A 507 0.48 6.87 -8.84
N VAL A 508 0.72 5.65 -8.40
CA VAL A 508 -0.20 4.89 -7.53
C VAL A 508 -0.39 5.59 -6.19
N ALA A 509 0.66 6.12 -5.57
CA ALA A 509 0.57 6.88 -4.34
C ALA A 509 -0.12 8.24 -4.52
N MET A 510 0.02 8.89 -5.67
CA MET A 510 -0.54 10.21 -5.96
C MET A 510 -2.06 10.17 -6.22
N MET A 511 -2.57 9.20 -6.96
CA MET A 511 -3.97 9.19 -7.41
C MET A 511 -5.00 9.10 -6.27
N PRO A 512 -4.78 8.34 -5.18
CA PRO A 512 -5.63 8.36 -3.99
C PRO A 512 -5.79 9.74 -3.36
N LEU A 513 -4.74 10.58 -3.39
CA LEU A 513 -4.77 11.93 -2.83
C LEU A 513 -5.89 12.76 -3.47
N VAL A 514 -6.06 12.63 -4.77
CA VAL A 514 -7.11 13.34 -5.51
C VAL A 514 -8.46 12.65 -5.32
N SER A 515 -8.52 11.32 -5.50
CA SER A 515 -9.79 10.59 -5.52
C SER A 515 -10.51 10.62 -4.17
N ILE A 516 -9.81 10.47 -3.05
CA ILE A 516 -10.42 10.50 -1.72
C ILE A 516 -10.89 11.91 -1.36
N GLN A 517 -10.13 12.94 -1.73
CA GLN A 517 -10.57 14.33 -1.53
C GLN A 517 -11.82 14.67 -2.36
N LEU A 518 -11.93 14.16 -3.59
CA LEU A 518 -13.14 14.31 -4.40
C LEU A 518 -14.34 13.61 -3.75
N VAL A 519 -14.14 12.41 -3.17
CA VAL A 519 -15.18 11.75 -2.38
C VAL A 519 -15.58 12.61 -1.18
N GLY A 520 -14.62 13.16 -0.44
CA GLY A 520 -14.86 14.06 0.69
C GLY A 520 -15.68 15.29 0.29
N LEU A 521 -15.31 15.93 -0.82
CA LEU A 521 -16.04 17.08 -1.37
C LEU A 521 -17.49 16.72 -1.73
N PHE A 522 -17.69 15.56 -2.38
CA PHE A 522 -19.02 15.08 -2.72
C PHE A 522 -19.89 14.83 -1.48
N TYR A 523 -19.32 14.22 -0.44
CA TYR A 523 -20.05 13.99 0.82
C TYR A 523 -20.42 15.29 1.53
N GLU A 524 -19.52 16.27 1.55
CA GLU A 524 -19.80 17.59 2.15
C GLU A 524 -20.91 18.34 1.40
N CYS A 525 -20.86 18.36 0.06
CA CYS A 525 -21.89 18.94 -0.76
C CYS A 525 -23.28 18.28 -0.53
N LYS A 526 -23.28 16.94 -0.42
CA LYS A 526 -24.50 16.19 -0.12
C LYS A 526 -25.05 16.52 1.27
N GLN A 527 -24.18 16.61 2.28
CA GLN A 527 -24.59 16.92 3.65
C GLN A 527 -25.16 18.35 3.77
N LYS A 528 -24.56 19.34 3.12
CA LYS A 528 -25.10 20.72 3.06
C LYS A 528 -26.49 20.72 2.44
N ARG A 529 -26.70 20.01 1.33
CA ARG A 529 -27.98 19.91 0.64
C ARG A 529 -29.07 19.22 1.50
N THR A 530 -28.69 18.23 2.31
CA THR A 530 -29.63 17.55 3.21
C THR A 530 -29.99 18.43 4.41
N LYS A 531 -29.06 19.25 4.93
CA LYS A 531 -29.33 20.20 6.02
C LYS A 531 -30.28 21.32 5.59
N GLU A 532 -30.23 21.77 4.35
CA GLU A 532 -31.15 22.75 3.79
C GLU A 532 -32.59 22.23 3.66
N THR A 533 -32.77 20.90 3.61
CA THR A 533 -34.09 20.25 3.53
C THR A 533 -34.65 19.82 4.89
N THR A 534 -33.87 19.91 5.96
CA THR A 534 -34.39 19.67 7.32
C THR A 534 -35.25 20.85 7.79
N VAL A 535 -36.54 20.59 8.01
CA VAL A 535 -37.47 21.55 8.57
C VAL A 535 -36.93 21.95 9.96
N VAL A 536 -36.61 23.23 10.13
CA VAL A 536 -36.27 23.79 11.45
C VAL A 536 -37.58 23.97 12.20
N TYR A 537 -37.83 23.09 13.17
CA TYR A 537 -38.93 23.28 14.10
C TYR A 537 -38.57 24.42 15.05
N GLY A 538 -39.50 25.36 15.27
CA GLY A 538 -39.35 26.40 16.28
C GLY A 538 -39.43 25.80 17.70
N ASP A 539 -38.89 26.51 18.69
CA ASP A 539 -38.88 26.06 20.10
C ASP A 539 -40.24 25.72 20.68
N TYR A 540 -41.32 26.03 19.98
CA TYR A 540 -42.72 25.80 20.37
C TYR A 540 -43.48 24.84 19.45
N ASP A 541 -42.82 24.25 18.45
CA ASP A 541 -43.48 23.30 17.56
C ASP A 541 -43.64 21.94 18.25
N ILE A 542 -44.92 21.50 18.38
CA ILE A 542 -45.25 20.18 18.91
C ILE A 542 -44.98 19.16 17.82
N VAL A 543 -43.98 18.32 18.01
CA VAL A 543 -43.71 17.18 17.13
C VAL A 543 -44.51 15.98 17.63
N GLU A 544 -45.62 15.64 16.96
CA GLU A 544 -46.31 14.38 17.21
C GLU A 544 -45.49 13.22 16.70
N LEU A 545 -44.93 12.42 17.59
CA LEU A 545 -44.29 11.13 17.27
C LEU A 545 -45.41 10.12 17.05
N TRP A 546 -45.78 9.90 15.80
CA TRP A 546 -46.67 8.79 15.43
C TRP A 546 -45.90 7.48 15.56
N GLU A 547 -46.23 6.69 16.57
CA GLU A 547 -45.96 5.26 16.52
C GLU A 547 -46.86 4.66 15.45
N GLY A 548 -46.29 4.28 14.32
CA GLY A 548 -47.03 3.62 13.24
C GLY A 548 -47.45 2.23 13.66
N GLU A 549 -48.64 2.12 14.23
CA GLU A 549 -49.41 0.85 14.22
C GLU A 549 -50.14 0.71 12.87
N HIS A 550 -49.95 -0.45 12.29
CA HIS A 550 -50.73 -1.04 11.17
C HIS A 550 -50.41 -0.58 9.74
N ALA A 551 -49.49 -1.33 9.10
CA ALA A 551 -49.70 -1.75 7.73
C ALA A 551 -50.07 -3.24 7.72
N LYS A 552 -51.36 -3.52 7.32
CA LYS A 552 -51.81 -4.83 6.93
C LYS A 552 -51.13 -5.32 5.67
#